data_bef77808f015bdf5670b11ddc86c08e7
#
_entry.id   bef77808f015bdf5670b11ddc86c08e7
#
_cell.length_a   1.000
_cell.length_b   1.000
_cell.length_c   1.000
_cell.angle_alpha   90.00
_cell.angle_beta   90.00
_cell.angle_gamma   90.00
#
_symmetry.space_group_name_H-M   'P 1'
#
loop_
_entity.id
_entity.type
_entity.pdbx_description
1 polymer ?
#
loop_
_entity_poly.entity_id
_entity_poly.type
_entity_poly.pdbx_seq_one_letter_code
_entity_poly.pdbx_strand_id
1 'polypeptide(L)'
;MQYANCRSCFFAAVKCNPDPYVLRLLAGLGTGFDCASNNEIARVLELGNVDPSRIIFANPCKAVSFIRNAAKSGVNMMTFDNVDELYKVARTHPSAKLVLRILTDDSKSLCRLGLKFGAPLVAVPGLLAKAQELGLSVIGVSFHVGSGSYDSSAFADAIARARAAFDMGKAAGYTFTLLDVGGGFEDATFEANAAVLSEAIDHHFPDRGSIRLIAEPGRFYVSKAFHLAANIIARRAPIAGDACISNEEANAPSVMCTCLIFFLPFFASASHVAPLADFSSH
;
A
#
# COMPACT_ATOMS: atom_id res chain seq x y z
N MET A 1 12.06 -13.74 -16.43
CA MET A 1 11.42 -12.71 -17.28
C MET A 1 10.10 -13.18 -17.94
N GLN A 2 9.19 -13.81 -17.17
CA GLN A 2 7.90 -14.29 -17.70
C GLN A 2 6.73 -13.34 -17.39
N TYR A 3 7.00 -12.18 -16.80
CA TYR A 3 5.97 -11.22 -16.40
C TYR A 3 5.64 -10.15 -17.45
N ALA A 4 6.27 -10.20 -18.62
CA ALA A 4 6.11 -9.19 -19.68
C ALA A 4 4.71 -9.15 -20.34
N ASN A 5 3.83 -10.11 -20.08
CA ASN A 5 2.49 -10.17 -20.64
C ASN A 5 1.35 -9.83 -19.66
N CYS A 6 1.63 -9.55 -18.39
CA CYS A 6 0.62 -9.20 -17.40
C CYS A 6 0.59 -7.68 -17.18
N ARG A 7 -0.02 -6.93 -18.13
CA ARG A 7 -0.17 -5.46 -18.06
C ARG A 7 -0.96 -4.95 -16.84
N SER A 8 -1.52 -5.83 -16.02
CA SER A 8 -2.34 -5.48 -14.85
C SER A 8 -1.74 -5.93 -13.52
N CYS A 9 -0.45 -6.26 -13.47
CA CYS A 9 0.19 -6.77 -12.25
C CYS A 9 0.64 -5.67 -11.28
N PHE A 10 0.79 -4.42 -11.72
CA PHE A 10 1.23 -3.32 -10.88
C PHE A 10 0.11 -2.30 -10.69
N PHE A 11 -0.13 -1.94 -9.44
CA PHE A 11 -1.07 -0.92 -9.00
C PHE A 11 -0.27 0.21 -8.35
N ALA A 12 -0.17 1.34 -9.03
CA ALA A 12 0.59 2.48 -8.52
C ALA A 12 -0.09 3.07 -7.28
N ALA A 13 0.63 3.17 -6.16
CA ALA A 13 0.12 3.78 -4.94
C ALA A 13 0.04 5.31 -5.09
N VAL A 14 -1.15 5.82 -5.34
CA VAL A 14 -1.42 7.25 -5.62
C VAL A 14 -0.98 8.16 -4.48
N LYS A 15 -1.11 7.69 -3.24
CA LYS A 15 -0.67 8.40 -2.02
C LYS A 15 0.81 8.81 -2.04
N CYS A 16 1.64 8.10 -2.81
CA CYS A 16 3.07 8.41 -2.91
C CYS A 16 3.31 9.69 -3.71
N ASN A 17 2.62 9.87 -4.83
CA ASN A 17 2.66 11.08 -5.62
C ASN A 17 1.40 11.21 -6.50
N PRO A 18 0.47 12.11 -6.14
CA PRO A 18 -0.78 12.30 -6.87
C PRO A 18 -0.66 13.30 -8.04
N ASP A 19 0.56 13.57 -8.52
CA ASP A 19 0.80 14.47 -9.64
C ASP A 19 0.09 13.96 -10.90
N PRO A 20 -0.70 14.79 -11.61
CA PRO A 20 -1.50 14.35 -12.75
C PRO A 20 -0.66 13.87 -13.94
N TYR A 21 0.56 14.36 -14.12
CA TYR A 21 1.45 13.90 -15.19
C TYR A 21 2.01 12.51 -14.88
N VAL A 22 2.36 12.25 -13.61
CA VAL A 22 2.75 10.91 -13.15
C VAL A 22 1.62 9.91 -13.34
N LEU A 23 0.41 10.28 -12.91
CA LEU A 23 -0.76 9.40 -13.06
C LEU A 23 -1.09 9.11 -14.52
N ARG A 24 -1.01 10.12 -15.41
CA ARG A 24 -1.20 9.94 -16.87
C ARG A 24 -0.16 9.01 -17.47
N LEU A 25 1.12 9.18 -17.10
CA LEU A 25 2.19 8.31 -17.58
C LEU A 25 1.95 6.86 -17.16
N LEU A 26 1.68 6.63 -15.89
CA LEU A 26 1.41 5.29 -15.34
C LEU A 26 0.14 4.68 -15.95
N ALA A 27 -0.92 5.47 -16.13
CA ALA A 27 -2.13 5.02 -16.81
C ALA A 27 -1.87 4.57 -18.27
N GLY A 28 -1.03 5.35 -18.99
CA GLY A 28 -0.59 5.04 -20.35
C GLY A 28 0.28 3.78 -20.44
N LEU A 29 1.07 3.50 -19.41
CA LEU A 29 1.84 2.27 -19.27
C LEU A 29 0.99 1.05 -18.90
N GLY A 30 -0.30 1.26 -18.60
CA GLY A 30 -1.25 0.18 -18.33
C GLY A 30 -1.28 -0.26 -16.86
N THR A 31 -0.72 0.50 -15.91
CA THR A 31 -0.81 0.17 -14.48
C THR A 31 -2.25 0.30 -13.96
N GLY A 32 -2.58 -0.47 -12.92
CA GLY A 32 -3.70 -0.16 -12.02
C GLY A 32 -3.31 0.93 -11.01
N PHE A 33 -4.21 1.23 -10.08
CA PHE A 33 -4.00 2.25 -9.05
C PHE A 33 -4.47 1.77 -7.68
N ASP A 34 -3.56 1.84 -6.69
CA ASP A 34 -3.88 1.73 -5.28
C ASP A 34 -4.29 3.12 -4.77
N CYS A 35 -5.56 3.26 -4.43
CA CYS A 35 -6.13 4.48 -3.88
C CYS A 35 -6.53 4.27 -2.42
N ALA A 36 -6.09 5.17 -1.54
CA ALA A 36 -6.41 5.14 -0.11
C ALA A 36 -7.53 6.12 0.28
N SER A 37 -8.00 6.95 -0.65
CA SER A 37 -9.02 7.99 -0.40
C SER A 37 -9.89 8.26 -1.62
N ASN A 38 -11.05 8.90 -1.39
CA ASN A 38 -11.93 9.37 -2.46
C ASN A 38 -11.25 10.34 -3.42
N ASN A 39 -10.42 11.24 -2.89
CA ASN A 39 -9.71 12.21 -3.72
C ASN A 39 -8.73 11.52 -4.68
N GLU A 40 -8.07 10.46 -4.23
CA GLU A 40 -7.19 9.68 -5.09
C GLU A 40 -7.98 8.96 -6.19
N ILE A 41 -9.12 8.34 -5.84
CA ILE A 41 -10.02 7.71 -6.82
C ILE A 41 -10.50 8.75 -7.84
N ALA A 42 -10.95 9.91 -7.39
CA ALA A 42 -11.44 10.97 -8.27
C ALA A 42 -10.34 11.41 -9.26
N ARG A 43 -9.13 11.70 -8.75
CA ARG A 43 -7.98 12.09 -9.58
C ARG A 43 -7.62 11.07 -10.66
N VAL A 44 -7.68 9.78 -10.31
CA VAL A 44 -7.40 8.71 -11.29
C VAL A 44 -8.51 8.63 -12.35
N LEU A 45 -9.77 8.73 -11.95
CA LEU A 45 -10.90 8.67 -12.88
C LEU A 45 -11.01 9.92 -13.77
N GLU A 46 -10.60 11.09 -13.28
CA GLU A 46 -10.52 12.34 -14.04
C GLU A 46 -9.53 12.29 -15.21
N LEU A 47 -8.61 11.32 -15.23
CA LEU A 47 -7.75 11.08 -16.40
C LEU A 47 -8.55 10.66 -17.64
N GLY A 48 -9.75 10.11 -17.48
CA GLY A 48 -10.69 9.75 -18.54
C GLY A 48 -10.37 8.45 -19.28
N ASN A 49 -9.22 7.84 -19.04
CA ASN A 49 -8.77 6.61 -19.73
C ASN A 49 -8.47 5.44 -18.78
N VAL A 50 -8.87 5.54 -17.51
CA VAL A 50 -8.72 4.47 -16.52
C VAL A 50 -10.08 3.86 -16.20
N ASP A 51 -10.24 2.58 -16.54
CA ASP A 51 -11.43 1.82 -16.14
C ASP A 51 -11.42 1.61 -14.62
N PRO A 52 -12.57 1.77 -13.91
CA PRO A 52 -12.65 1.57 -12.45
C PRO A 52 -12.19 0.19 -11.98
N SER A 53 -12.22 -0.85 -12.82
CA SER A 53 -11.68 -2.18 -12.50
C SER A 53 -10.16 -2.21 -12.36
N ARG A 54 -9.46 -1.17 -12.78
CA ARG A 54 -8.02 -0.95 -12.58
C ARG A 54 -7.71 -0.24 -11.26
N ILE A 55 -8.71 -0.02 -10.40
CA ILE A 55 -8.54 0.64 -9.10
C ILE A 55 -8.84 -0.35 -7.98
N ILE A 56 -7.94 -0.42 -6.99
CA ILE A 56 -8.20 -1.02 -5.69
C ILE A 56 -8.30 0.09 -4.64
N PHE A 57 -9.36 0.09 -3.85
CA PHE A 57 -9.48 0.96 -2.69
C PHE A 57 -8.76 0.31 -1.50
N ALA A 58 -7.44 0.50 -1.44
CA ALA A 58 -6.54 -0.19 -0.53
C ALA A 58 -6.44 0.49 0.86
N ASN A 59 -7.55 0.95 1.39
CA ASN A 59 -7.67 1.42 2.77
C ASN A 59 -8.62 0.49 3.53
N PRO A 60 -8.17 -0.32 4.50
CA PRO A 60 -9.03 -1.26 5.20
C PRO A 60 -10.02 -0.60 6.18
N CYS A 61 -9.89 0.71 6.41
CA CYS A 61 -10.75 1.45 7.33
C CYS A 61 -11.34 2.69 6.64
N LYS A 62 -12.45 2.51 5.90
CA LYS A 62 -13.07 3.54 5.06
C LYS A 62 -14.26 4.20 5.74
N ALA A 63 -14.44 5.52 5.55
CA ALA A 63 -15.69 6.18 5.90
C ALA A 63 -16.85 5.65 5.02
N VAL A 64 -18.06 5.59 5.57
CA VAL A 64 -19.26 5.12 4.84
C VAL A 64 -19.51 5.94 3.57
N SER A 65 -19.28 7.26 3.63
CA SER A 65 -19.37 8.13 2.45
C SER A 65 -18.38 7.75 1.35
N PHE A 66 -17.18 7.29 1.72
CA PHE A 66 -16.14 6.88 0.79
C PHE A 66 -16.51 5.56 0.09
N ILE A 67 -17.04 4.60 0.84
CA ILE A 67 -17.55 3.33 0.26
C ILE A 67 -18.68 3.64 -0.72
N ARG A 68 -19.61 4.55 -0.36
CA ARG A 68 -20.72 4.96 -1.23
C ARG A 68 -20.23 5.61 -2.53
N ASN A 69 -19.22 6.45 -2.44
CA ASN A 69 -18.63 7.09 -3.62
C ASN A 69 -17.88 6.08 -4.50
N ALA A 70 -17.14 5.14 -3.91
CA ALA A 70 -16.51 4.05 -4.65
C ALA A 70 -17.54 3.22 -5.43
N ALA A 71 -18.67 2.87 -4.79
CA ALA A 71 -19.78 2.17 -5.44
C ALA A 71 -20.35 2.96 -6.62
N LYS A 72 -20.59 4.26 -6.44
CA LYS A 72 -21.10 5.15 -7.52
C LYS A 72 -20.12 5.28 -8.68
N SER A 73 -18.84 5.24 -8.41
CA SER A 73 -17.76 5.36 -9.39
C SER A 73 -17.40 4.03 -10.06
N GLY A 74 -18.07 2.92 -9.69
CA GLY A 74 -17.78 1.59 -10.23
C GLY A 74 -16.51 0.94 -9.67
N VAL A 75 -15.90 1.51 -8.64
CA VAL A 75 -14.72 0.94 -7.96
C VAL A 75 -15.19 -0.14 -6.99
N ASN A 76 -15.06 -1.39 -7.41
CA ASN A 76 -15.60 -2.53 -6.69
C ASN A 76 -14.57 -3.25 -5.81
N MET A 77 -13.28 -3.17 -6.14
CA MET A 77 -12.23 -3.86 -5.41
C MET A 77 -11.77 -3.01 -4.21
N MET A 78 -11.85 -3.58 -2.99
CA MET A 78 -11.46 -2.85 -1.78
C MET A 78 -10.99 -3.78 -0.68
N THR A 79 -10.05 -3.30 0.15
CA THR A 79 -9.48 -4.05 1.26
C THR A 79 -10.32 -3.93 2.52
N PHE A 80 -10.23 -4.95 3.39
CA PHE A 80 -10.76 -4.96 4.76
C PHE A 80 -9.87 -5.79 5.68
N ASP A 81 -9.92 -5.54 6.99
CA ASP A 81 -9.18 -6.27 8.01
C ASP A 81 -9.94 -6.44 9.34
N ASN A 82 -11.17 -5.98 9.41
CA ASN A 82 -12.00 -6.01 10.62
C ASN A 82 -13.49 -6.17 10.32
N VAL A 83 -14.28 -6.55 11.35
CA VAL A 83 -15.71 -6.82 11.23
C VAL A 83 -16.53 -5.55 10.97
N ASP A 84 -16.15 -4.42 11.56
CA ASP A 84 -16.90 -3.17 11.39
C ASP A 84 -16.87 -2.70 9.94
N GLU A 85 -15.76 -2.95 9.25
CA GLU A 85 -15.63 -2.66 7.83
C GLU A 85 -16.61 -3.52 7.00
N LEU A 86 -16.74 -4.81 7.33
CA LEU A 86 -17.67 -5.72 6.65
C LEU A 86 -19.13 -5.24 6.80
N TYR A 87 -19.53 -4.78 7.99
CA TYR A 87 -20.87 -4.21 8.18
C TYR A 87 -21.10 -2.94 7.36
N LYS A 88 -20.10 -2.06 7.26
CA LYS A 88 -20.18 -0.86 6.44
C LYS A 88 -20.35 -1.20 4.97
N VAL A 89 -19.54 -2.14 4.47
CA VAL A 89 -19.60 -2.58 3.06
C VAL A 89 -20.92 -3.26 2.76
N ALA A 90 -21.38 -4.19 3.59
CA ALA A 90 -22.66 -4.89 3.37
C ALA A 90 -23.84 -3.94 3.20
N ARG A 91 -23.86 -2.84 3.97
CA ARG A 91 -24.95 -1.82 3.90
C ARG A 91 -24.80 -0.84 2.75
N THR A 92 -23.58 -0.63 2.24
CA THR A 92 -23.30 0.51 1.37
C THR A 92 -22.89 0.08 -0.04
N HIS A 93 -22.20 -1.05 -0.16
CA HIS A 93 -21.69 -1.60 -1.42
C HIS A 93 -21.65 -3.13 -1.38
N PRO A 94 -22.81 -3.82 -1.27
CA PRO A 94 -22.87 -5.27 -1.09
C PRO A 94 -22.26 -6.08 -2.25
N SER A 95 -22.14 -5.49 -3.44
CA SER A 95 -21.50 -6.10 -4.62
C SER A 95 -19.99 -5.91 -4.69
N ALA A 96 -19.37 -5.32 -3.66
CA ALA A 96 -17.93 -5.12 -3.62
C ALA A 96 -17.17 -6.46 -3.68
N LYS A 97 -16.00 -6.42 -4.29
CA LYS A 97 -15.01 -7.52 -4.33
C LYS A 97 -13.97 -7.25 -3.24
N LEU A 98 -14.12 -7.95 -2.13
CA LEU A 98 -13.30 -7.70 -0.95
C LEU A 98 -11.97 -8.46 -1.01
N VAL A 99 -10.92 -7.80 -0.55
CA VAL A 99 -9.57 -8.35 -0.38
C VAL A 99 -9.19 -8.26 1.08
N LEU A 100 -8.95 -9.42 1.72
CA LEU A 100 -8.59 -9.49 3.12
C LEU A 100 -7.14 -9.05 3.32
N ARG A 101 -6.92 -7.94 4.02
CA ARG A 101 -5.58 -7.52 4.40
C ARG A 101 -5.14 -8.23 5.67
N ILE A 102 -4.06 -9.03 5.56
CA ILE A 102 -3.47 -9.73 6.70
C ILE A 102 -2.29 -8.94 7.31
N LEU A 103 -2.06 -9.17 8.61
CA LEU A 103 -0.93 -8.62 9.32
C LEU A 103 0.36 -9.38 8.96
N THR A 104 1.42 -8.64 8.67
CA THR A 104 2.78 -9.15 8.41
C THR A 104 3.78 -8.47 9.32
N ASP A 105 4.97 -9.04 9.45
CA ASP A 105 6.05 -8.39 10.18
C ASP A 105 6.67 -7.27 9.32
N ASP A 106 6.50 -6.04 9.77
CA ASP A 106 7.08 -4.85 9.18
C ASP A 106 8.05 -4.13 10.13
N SER A 107 8.57 -4.86 11.13
CA SER A 107 9.43 -4.32 12.19
C SER A 107 10.72 -3.69 11.67
N LYS A 108 11.19 -4.13 10.48
CA LYS A 108 12.42 -3.65 9.84
C LYS A 108 12.15 -2.63 8.71
N SER A 109 10.96 -2.07 8.64
CA SER A 109 10.60 -1.06 7.64
C SER A 109 10.67 0.35 8.21
N LEU A 110 11.01 1.34 7.36
CA LEU A 110 11.02 2.75 7.74
C LEU A 110 9.67 3.24 8.24
N CYS A 111 8.59 2.87 7.54
CA CYS A 111 7.23 3.20 7.92
C CYS A 111 6.45 1.91 8.20
N ARG A 112 6.26 1.64 9.49
CA ARG A 112 5.52 0.47 9.97
C ARG A 112 4.01 0.70 9.85
N LEU A 113 3.33 -0.16 9.11
CA LEU A 113 1.89 -0.10 8.88
C LEU A 113 1.12 -1.13 9.71
N GLY A 114 1.77 -2.20 10.15
CA GLY A 114 1.20 -3.29 10.96
C GLY A 114 0.67 -2.84 12.32
N LEU A 115 1.13 -1.69 12.84
CA LEU A 115 0.58 -1.07 14.04
C LEU A 115 -0.87 -0.57 13.87
N LYS A 116 -1.32 -0.36 12.61
CA LYS A 116 -2.63 0.23 12.30
C LYS A 116 -3.53 -0.70 11.50
N PHE A 117 -2.95 -1.58 10.69
CA PHE A 117 -3.66 -2.31 9.66
C PHE A 117 -3.22 -3.77 9.60
N GLY A 118 -4.15 -4.62 9.16
CA GLY A 118 -3.95 -6.02 8.91
C GLY A 118 -4.53 -6.93 9.99
N ALA A 119 -5.33 -7.89 9.57
CA ALA A 119 -5.91 -8.89 10.44
C ALA A 119 -4.85 -9.93 10.86
N PRO A 120 -4.67 -10.22 12.15
CA PRO A 120 -3.86 -11.35 12.57
C PRO A 120 -4.48 -12.67 12.05
N LEU A 121 -3.67 -13.66 11.70
CA LEU A 121 -4.15 -14.93 11.11
C LEU A 121 -5.21 -15.62 11.97
N VAL A 122 -5.10 -15.50 13.29
CA VAL A 122 -6.08 -16.06 14.23
C VAL A 122 -7.49 -15.48 14.05
N ALA A 123 -7.61 -14.24 13.56
CA ALA A 123 -8.89 -13.57 13.32
C ALA A 123 -9.50 -13.91 11.95
N VAL A 124 -8.70 -14.42 11.01
CA VAL A 124 -9.12 -14.63 9.61
C VAL A 124 -10.35 -15.55 9.50
N PRO A 125 -10.43 -16.71 10.18
CA PRO A 125 -11.61 -17.57 10.09
C PRO A 125 -12.90 -16.86 10.52
N GLY A 126 -12.85 -16.07 11.59
CA GLY A 126 -14.01 -15.30 12.08
C GLY A 126 -14.43 -14.19 11.11
N LEU A 127 -13.47 -13.51 10.48
CA LEU A 127 -13.75 -12.49 9.47
C LEU A 127 -14.40 -13.10 8.22
N LEU A 128 -13.90 -14.24 7.75
CA LEU A 128 -14.46 -14.93 6.59
C LEU A 128 -15.87 -15.45 6.86
N ALA A 129 -16.10 -16.04 8.05
CA ALA A 129 -17.44 -16.47 8.47
C ALA A 129 -18.42 -15.30 8.51
N LYS A 130 -17.99 -14.13 9.05
CA LYS A 130 -18.81 -12.93 9.08
C LYS A 130 -19.09 -12.38 7.69
N ALA A 131 -18.09 -12.36 6.80
CA ALA A 131 -18.29 -11.95 5.42
C ALA A 131 -19.30 -12.85 4.68
N GLN A 132 -19.27 -14.15 4.95
CA GLN A 132 -20.21 -15.12 4.40
C GLN A 132 -21.65 -14.90 4.95
N GLU A 133 -21.77 -14.70 6.26
CA GLU A 133 -23.05 -14.35 6.91
C GLU A 133 -23.70 -13.11 6.28
N LEU A 134 -22.87 -12.13 5.91
CA LEU A 134 -23.30 -10.89 5.29
C LEU A 134 -23.47 -10.97 3.76
N GLY A 135 -23.25 -12.15 3.16
CA GLY A 135 -23.36 -12.36 1.71
C GLY A 135 -22.29 -11.61 0.88
N LEU A 136 -21.13 -11.32 1.46
CA LEU A 136 -20.07 -10.54 0.81
C LEU A 136 -19.11 -11.46 0.04
N SER A 137 -18.65 -10.96 -1.11
CA SER A 137 -17.66 -11.65 -1.94
C SER A 137 -16.24 -11.30 -1.49
N VAL A 138 -15.52 -12.27 -0.95
CA VAL A 138 -14.08 -12.15 -0.69
C VAL A 138 -13.33 -12.87 -1.80
N ILE A 139 -12.48 -12.14 -2.53
CA ILE A 139 -11.83 -12.63 -3.75
C ILE A 139 -10.34 -12.95 -3.56
N GLY A 140 -9.75 -12.56 -2.43
CA GLY A 140 -8.32 -12.76 -2.23
C GLY A 140 -7.78 -12.16 -0.95
N VAL A 141 -6.47 -12.17 -0.88
CA VAL A 141 -5.68 -11.71 0.28
C VAL A 141 -4.71 -10.63 -0.16
N SER A 142 -4.49 -9.64 0.70
CA SER A 142 -3.43 -8.65 0.57
C SER A 142 -2.57 -8.57 1.81
N PHE A 143 -1.35 -8.13 1.64
CA PHE A 143 -0.46 -7.75 2.74
C PHE A 143 0.39 -6.53 2.36
N HIS A 144 1.11 -5.98 3.33
CA HIS A 144 2.08 -4.93 3.07
C HIS A 144 3.20 -5.01 4.10
N VAL A 145 4.44 -5.16 3.65
CA VAL A 145 5.63 -5.33 4.51
C VAL A 145 6.18 -4.01 5.07
N GLY A 146 5.42 -2.93 4.96
CA GLY A 146 5.84 -1.58 5.34
C GLY A 146 6.51 -0.81 4.19
N SER A 147 6.58 0.52 4.30
CA SER A 147 7.24 1.34 3.28
C SER A 147 8.72 1.47 3.60
N GLY A 148 9.58 1.27 2.59
CA GLY A 148 11.02 1.23 2.79
C GLY A 148 11.45 -0.02 3.55
N SER A 149 11.10 -1.19 3.03
CA SER A 149 11.52 -2.47 3.60
C SER A 149 12.95 -2.80 3.14
N TYR A 150 13.85 -2.92 4.11
CA TYR A 150 15.25 -3.29 3.88
C TYR A 150 15.51 -4.78 4.09
N ASP A 151 14.51 -5.54 4.51
CA ASP A 151 14.62 -6.98 4.74
C ASP A 151 13.75 -7.75 3.75
N SER A 152 14.41 -8.35 2.76
CA SER A 152 13.73 -9.18 1.76
C SER A 152 13.03 -10.40 2.36
N SER A 153 13.47 -10.91 3.52
CA SER A 153 12.85 -12.07 4.19
C SER A 153 11.42 -11.79 4.65
N ALA A 154 11.05 -10.52 4.87
CA ALA A 154 9.70 -10.11 5.21
C ALA A 154 8.68 -10.49 4.12
N PHE A 155 9.10 -10.45 2.84
CA PHE A 155 8.25 -10.90 1.75
C PHE A 155 7.99 -12.42 1.77
N ALA A 156 9.02 -13.22 2.10
CA ALA A 156 8.86 -14.67 2.18
C ALA A 156 7.92 -15.07 3.33
N ASP A 157 8.07 -14.48 4.53
CA ASP A 157 7.14 -14.68 5.66
C ASP A 157 5.71 -14.26 5.29
N ALA A 158 5.57 -13.10 4.62
CA ALA A 158 4.26 -12.60 4.21
C ALA A 158 3.57 -13.52 3.21
N ILE A 159 4.30 -14.12 2.25
CA ILE A 159 3.76 -15.12 1.32
C ILE A 159 3.33 -16.40 2.04
N ALA A 160 4.11 -16.90 3.00
CA ALA A 160 3.73 -18.05 3.81
C ALA A 160 2.42 -17.79 4.60
N ARG A 161 2.30 -16.59 5.21
CA ARG A 161 1.07 -16.14 5.88
C ARG A 161 -0.11 -16.02 4.92
N ALA A 162 0.13 -15.47 3.72
CA ALA A 162 -0.91 -15.39 2.69
C ALA A 162 -1.40 -16.78 2.27
N ARG A 163 -0.49 -17.77 2.12
CA ARG A 163 -0.88 -19.16 1.85
C ARG A 163 -1.80 -19.71 2.94
N ALA A 164 -1.44 -19.52 4.21
CA ALA A 164 -2.29 -19.93 5.33
C ALA A 164 -3.68 -19.29 5.27
N ALA A 165 -3.76 -17.98 4.94
CA ALA A 165 -5.04 -17.29 4.78
C ALA A 165 -5.85 -17.81 3.57
N PHE A 166 -5.19 -18.20 2.46
CA PHE A 166 -5.84 -18.85 1.32
C PHE A 166 -6.44 -20.21 1.72
N ASP A 167 -5.71 -20.99 2.51
CA ASP A 167 -6.21 -22.30 3.00
C ASP A 167 -7.41 -22.14 3.93
N MET A 168 -7.40 -21.08 4.81
CA MET A 168 -8.55 -20.71 5.63
C MET A 168 -9.74 -20.26 4.76
N GLY A 169 -9.47 -19.50 3.68
CA GLY A 169 -10.49 -19.09 2.71
C GLY A 169 -11.15 -20.30 2.04
N LYS A 170 -10.33 -21.25 1.58
CA LYS A 170 -10.83 -22.52 1.00
C LYS A 170 -11.66 -23.30 1.99
N ALA A 171 -11.23 -23.43 3.24
CA ALA A 171 -11.97 -24.11 4.30
C ALA A 171 -13.31 -23.42 4.61
N ALA A 172 -13.38 -22.08 4.46
CA ALA A 172 -14.61 -21.30 4.59
C ALA A 172 -15.50 -21.31 3.31
N GLY A 173 -15.11 -22.05 2.25
CA GLY A 173 -15.89 -22.16 1.01
C GLY A 173 -15.64 -21.04 -0.01
N TYR A 174 -14.65 -20.18 0.19
CA TYR A 174 -14.23 -19.20 -0.79
C TYR A 174 -13.24 -19.75 -1.81
N THR A 175 -13.31 -19.22 -3.03
CA THR A 175 -12.29 -19.45 -4.06
C THR A 175 -11.54 -18.15 -4.30
N PHE A 176 -10.37 -18.01 -3.65
CA PHE A 176 -9.54 -16.83 -3.83
C PHE A 176 -8.81 -16.87 -5.16
N THR A 177 -8.88 -15.77 -5.90
CA THR A 177 -8.27 -15.61 -7.22
C THR A 177 -7.32 -14.42 -7.29
N LEU A 178 -7.09 -13.73 -6.17
CA LEU A 178 -6.22 -12.55 -6.09
C LEU A 178 -5.25 -12.69 -4.92
N LEU A 179 -3.96 -12.48 -5.21
CA LEU A 179 -2.93 -12.25 -4.21
C LEU A 179 -2.30 -10.88 -4.47
N ASP A 180 -2.44 -9.98 -3.50
CA ASP A 180 -1.85 -8.65 -3.52
C ASP A 180 -0.66 -8.62 -2.55
N VAL A 181 0.53 -8.44 -3.08
CA VAL A 181 1.77 -8.43 -2.31
C VAL A 181 2.13 -7.05 -1.76
N GLY A 182 1.24 -6.07 -1.94
CA GLY A 182 1.39 -4.71 -1.40
C GLY A 182 2.56 -3.94 -1.99
N GLY A 183 3.08 -3.03 -1.18
CA GLY A 183 4.23 -2.18 -1.52
C GLY A 183 5.47 -2.52 -0.70
N GLY A 184 6.32 -1.52 -0.49
CA GLY A 184 7.61 -1.68 0.21
C GLY A 184 8.81 -1.74 -0.72
N PHE A 185 8.57 -1.71 -2.03
CA PHE A 185 9.62 -1.76 -3.05
C PHE A 185 10.37 -0.43 -3.16
N GLU A 186 11.69 -0.53 -3.22
CA GLU A 186 12.61 0.56 -3.51
C GLU A 186 13.57 0.15 -4.61
N ASP A 187 14.07 1.12 -5.37
CA ASP A 187 14.94 0.86 -6.51
C ASP A 187 16.21 0.08 -6.13
N ALA A 188 16.84 0.43 -5.01
CA ALA A 188 18.09 -0.21 -4.57
C ALA A 188 17.92 -1.68 -4.14
N THR A 189 16.74 -2.08 -3.70
CA THR A 189 16.46 -3.43 -3.18
C THR A 189 15.49 -4.23 -4.07
N PHE A 190 15.05 -3.65 -5.18
CA PHE A 190 13.99 -4.22 -6.01
C PHE A 190 14.30 -5.64 -6.49
N GLU A 191 15.47 -5.84 -7.09
CA GLU A 191 15.85 -7.14 -7.65
C GLU A 191 15.95 -8.23 -6.57
N ALA A 192 16.53 -7.88 -5.41
CA ALA A 192 16.63 -8.82 -4.28
C ALA A 192 15.25 -9.18 -3.72
N ASN A 193 14.37 -8.17 -3.53
CA ASN A 193 13.01 -8.38 -3.06
C ASN A 193 12.19 -9.19 -4.06
N ALA A 194 12.33 -8.90 -5.36
CA ALA A 194 11.63 -9.61 -6.42
C ALA A 194 12.07 -11.09 -6.53
N ALA A 195 13.37 -11.37 -6.34
CA ALA A 195 13.88 -12.74 -6.35
C ALA A 195 13.30 -13.56 -5.18
N VAL A 196 13.39 -13.04 -3.95
CA VAL A 196 12.84 -13.69 -2.75
C VAL A 196 11.33 -13.89 -2.86
N LEU A 197 10.62 -12.87 -3.35
CA LEU A 197 9.17 -12.92 -3.56
C LEU A 197 8.80 -14.00 -4.59
N SER A 198 9.53 -14.07 -5.71
CA SER A 198 9.29 -15.08 -6.76
C SER A 198 9.51 -16.49 -6.24
N GLU A 199 10.60 -16.74 -5.52
CA GLU A 199 10.91 -18.03 -4.92
C GLU A 199 9.83 -18.45 -3.91
N ALA A 200 9.43 -17.54 -3.02
CA ALA A 200 8.37 -17.81 -2.04
C ALA A 200 7.01 -18.10 -2.72
N ILE A 201 6.67 -17.38 -3.78
CA ILE A 201 5.44 -17.63 -4.55
C ILE A 201 5.52 -18.98 -5.24
N ASP A 202 6.65 -19.35 -5.86
CA ASP A 202 6.80 -20.65 -6.52
C ASP A 202 6.68 -21.79 -5.52
N HIS A 203 7.19 -21.62 -4.30
CA HIS A 203 7.12 -22.60 -3.23
C HIS A 203 5.71 -22.77 -2.64
N HIS A 204 5.06 -21.65 -2.29
CA HIS A 204 3.78 -21.67 -1.56
C HIS A 204 2.54 -21.71 -2.47
N PHE A 205 2.66 -21.27 -3.71
CA PHE A 205 1.59 -21.22 -4.71
C PHE A 205 1.99 -21.94 -6.02
N PRO A 206 2.30 -23.24 -5.97
CA PRO A 206 2.73 -24.00 -7.16
C PRO A 206 1.64 -24.05 -8.24
N ASP A 207 0.37 -23.93 -7.86
CA ASP A 207 -0.83 -23.94 -8.68
C ASP A 207 -1.33 -22.54 -9.09
N ARG A 208 -0.45 -21.53 -9.02
CA ARG A 208 -0.76 -20.11 -9.22
C ARG A 208 -1.40 -19.73 -10.56
N GLY A 209 -1.54 -20.64 -11.50
CA GLY A 209 -2.12 -20.36 -12.82
C GLY A 209 -3.54 -19.77 -12.78
N SER A 210 -4.27 -19.98 -11.67
CA SER A 210 -5.60 -19.41 -11.42
C SER A 210 -5.60 -18.14 -10.58
N ILE A 211 -4.43 -17.72 -10.06
CA ILE A 211 -4.31 -16.61 -9.12
C ILE A 211 -3.68 -15.39 -9.83
N ARG A 212 -4.40 -14.29 -9.85
CA ARG A 212 -3.87 -13.00 -10.29
C ARG A 212 -2.98 -12.44 -9.20
N LEU A 213 -1.73 -12.11 -9.55
CA LEU A 213 -0.81 -11.40 -8.68
C LEU A 213 -0.88 -9.90 -8.96
N ILE A 214 -0.97 -9.09 -7.91
CA ILE A 214 -0.79 -7.65 -8.00
C ILE A 214 0.20 -7.17 -6.94
N ALA A 215 0.84 -6.04 -7.20
CA ALA A 215 1.72 -5.33 -6.28
C ALA A 215 1.37 -3.85 -6.27
N GLU A 216 1.63 -3.16 -5.15
CA GLU A 216 1.27 -1.76 -4.92
C GLU A 216 2.51 -0.86 -4.74
N PRO A 217 3.47 -0.83 -5.70
CA PRO A 217 4.63 0.03 -5.59
C PRO A 217 4.23 1.51 -5.68
N GLY A 218 4.75 2.31 -4.76
CA GLY A 218 4.58 3.76 -4.78
C GLY A 218 5.93 4.45 -4.97
N ARG A 219 6.76 4.39 -3.93
CA ARG A 219 8.07 5.03 -3.87
C ARG A 219 8.99 4.61 -5.01
N PHE A 220 8.96 3.35 -5.41
CA PHE A 220 9.72 2.81 -6.53
C PHE A 220 9.57 3.63 -7.82
N TYR A 221 8.36 4.11 -8.12
CA TYR A 221 8.12 4.86 -9.36
C TYR A 221 8.64 6.30 -9.34
N VAL A 222 8.67 6.96 -8.19
CA VAL A 222 8.77 8.42 -8.14
C VAL A 222 9.88 8.96 -7.27
N SER A 223 10.49 8.14 -6.39
CA SER A 223 11.45 8.64 -5.40
C SER A 223 12.70 9.29 -6.00
N LYS A 224 13.13 8.85 -7.20
CA LYS A 224 14.27 9.43 -7.91
C LYS A 224 13.92 10.60 -8.83
N ALA A 225 12.64 10.77 -9.14
CA ALA A 225 12.18 11.79 -10.08
C ALA A 225 11.75 13.10 -9.40
N PHE A 226 11.60 13.09 -8.06
CA PHE A 226 11.10 14.24 -7.31
C PHE A 226 11.98 14.57 -6.11
N HIS A 227 12.12 15.87 -5.84
CA HIS A 227 12.77 16.39 -4.67
C HIS A 227 11.80 17.26 -3.88
N LEU A 228 11.82 17.14 -2.55
CA LEU A 228 11.07 17.99 -1.65
C LEU A 228 12.01 18.97 -0.98
N ALA A 229 11.76 20.28 -1.17
CA ALA A 229 12.38 21.33 -0.37
C ALA A 229 11.37 21.79 0.70
N ALA A 230 11.78 21.79 1.96
CA ALA A 230 10.93 22.21 3.06
C ALA A 230 11.65 23.26 3.91
N ASN A 231 10.92 24.29 4.36
CA ASN A 231 11.43 25.27 5.30
C ASN A 231 11.04 24.89 6.73
N ILE A 232 12.00 24.88 7.65
CA ILE A 232 11.74 24.65 9.07
C ILE A 232 11.18 25.93 9.65
N ILE A 233 9.90 25.92 10.05
CA ILE A 233 9.23 27.12 10.59
C ILE A 233 9.18 27.14 12.12
N ALA A 234 9.33 26.00 12.77
CA ALA A 234 9.35 25.89 14.23
C ALA A 234 10.09 24.63 14.67
N ARG A 235 10.70 24.72 15.84
CA ARG A 235 11.33 23.59 16.53
C ARG A 235 10.74 23.48 17.94
N ARG A 236 10.31 22.31 18.34
CA ARG A 236 9.93 22.01 19.73
C ARG A 236 11.10 21.34 20.41
N ALA A 237 11.62 21.96 21.48
CA ALA A 237 12.63 21.32 22.31
C ALA A 237 12.00 20.19 23.12
N PRO A 238 12.70 19.06 23.35
CA PRO A 238 12.26 18.01 24.26
C PRO A 238 12.09 18.60 25.66
N ILE A 239 10.99 18.28 26.34
CA ILE A 239 10.79 18.65 27.75
C ILE A 239 11.27 17.47 28.58
N ALA A 240 12.23 17.71 29.47
CA ALA A 240 12.72 16.67 30.38
C ALA A 240 11.56 16.14 31.23
N GLY A 241 11.30 14.82 31.14
CA GLY A 241 10.24 14.15 31.90
C GLY A 241 8.97 13.80 31.10
N ASP A 242 8.94 14.02 29.79
CA ASP A 242 7.81 13.59 28.94
C ASP A 242 7.90 12.07 28.69
N ALA A 243 7.09 11.30 29.46
CA ALA A 243 7.11 9.83 29.46
C ALA A 243 6.52 9.17 28.21
N CYS A 244 6.09 9.96 27.22
CA CYS A 244 5.49 9.48 25.97
C CYS A 244 6.48 9.25 24.83
N ILE A 245 7.77 9.54 25.02
CA ILE A 245 8.80 9.41 24.00
C ILE A 245 9.81 8.36 24.47
N SER A 246 10.02 7.32 23.66
CA SER A 246 11.08 6.35 23.93
C SER A 246 12.45 7.06 24.02
N ASN A 247 13.38 6.53 24.83
CA ASN A 247 14.68 7.17 25.07
C ASN A 247 15.51 7.43 23.80
N GLU A 248 15.23 6.76 22.70
CA GLU A 248 15.87 7.00 21.39
C GLU A 248 15.23 8.17 20.63
N GLU A 249 13.94 8.44 20.83
CA GLU A 249 13.24 9.58 20.22
C GLU A 249 13.37 10.87 21.05
N ALA A 250 13.69 10.76 22.32
CA ALA A 250 13.83 11.92 23.23
C ALA A 250 14.97 12.88 22.84
N ASN A 251 15.95 12.43 22.06
CA ASN A 251 17.06 13.25 21.57
C ASN A 251 16.85 13.82 20.18
N ALA A 252 15.77 13.44 19.48
CA ALA A 252 15.44 14.00 18.18
C ALA A 252 14.50 15.20 18.35
N PRO A 253 14.88 16.42 17.94
CA PRO A 253 13.98 17.57 17.98
C PRO A 253 12.82 17.33 17.03
N SER A 254 11.57 17.40 17.52
CA SER A 254 10.42 17.42 16.63
C SER A 254 10.40 18.73 15.85
N VAL A 255 10.51 18.58 14.53
CA VAL A 255 10.58 19.72 13.61
C VAL A 255 9.22 19.88 12.94
N MET A 256 8.58 21.04 13.10
CA MET A 256 7.42 21.41 12.30
C MET A 256 7.91 22.07 11.00
N CYS A 257 7.64 21.42 9.88
CA CYS A 257 7.96 21.96 8.56
C CYS A 257 6.69 22.46 7.87
N THR A 258 6.74 23.67 7.31
CA THR A 258 5.81 24.05 6.25
C THR A 258 6.40 23.57 4.93
N CYS A 259 5.77 22.55 4.34
CA CYS A 259 6.19 22.08 3.03
C CYS A 259 5.67 23.01 1.95
N LEU A 260 6.57 23.78 1.35
CA LEU A 260 6.36 24.34 0.02
C LEU A 260 6.82 23.27 -0.97
N ILE A 261 5.87 22.56 -1.57
CA ILE A 261 6.17 21.52 -2.57
C ILE A 261 6.47 22.26 -3.88
N PHE A 262 7.75 22.41 -4.20
CA PHE A 262 8.17 22.78 -5.54
C PHE A 262 8.44 21.52 -6.34
N PHE A 263 7.60 21.20 -7.30
CA PHE A 263 7.89 20.21 -8.33
C PHE A 263 8.89 20.84 -9.31
N LEU A 264 10.16 20.55 -9.14
CA LEU A 264 11.15 20.88 -10.16
C LEU A 264 11.20 19.71 -11.15
N PRO A 265 10.83 19.92 -12.42
CA PRO A 265 11.05 18.91 -13.44
C PRO A 265 12.57 18.70 -13.61
N PHE A 266 12.99 17.47 -13.57
CA PHE A 266 14.38 17.08 -13.75
C PHE A 266 14.80 17.31 -15.21
N PHE A 267 15.51 18.41 -15.49
CA PHE A 267 16.41 18.47 -16.63
C PHE A 267 17.83 18.22 -16.14
N ALA A 268 18.39 17.13 -16.69
CA ALA A 268 19.69 16.57 -16.50
C ALA A 268 20.78 17.52 -15.96
N SER A 269 21.37 17.18 -14.83
CA SER A 269 22.83 17.09 -14.68
C SER A 269 23.16 16.68 -13.25
N ALA A 270 23.73 15.50 -13.11
CA ALA A 270 24.38 15.07 -11.89
C ALA A 270 25.60 15.95 -11.64
N SER A 271 25.62 16.66 -10.52
CA SER A 271 26.86 16.88 -9.74
C SER A 271 26.56 17.77 -8.52
N HIS A 272 26.89 17.22 -7.35
CA HIS A 272 27.15 17.89 -6.07
C HIS A 272 25.99 18.68 -5.44
N VAL A 273 25.23 17.97 -4.62
CA VAL A 273 24.59 18.62 -3.46
C VAL A 273 25.68 18.71 -2.38
N ALA A 274 26.23 19.89 -2.21
CA ALA A 274 27.04 20.22 -1.04
C ALA A 274 26.15 20.16 0.21
N PRO A 275 26.65 19.67 1.37
CA PRO A 275 25.93 19.82 2.62
C PRO A 275 25.73 21.32 2.89
N LEU A 276 24.48 21.71 3.11
CA LEU A 276 24.15 23.07 3.56
C LEU A 276 24.88 23.31 4.87
N ALA A 277 25.75 24.31 4.85
CA ALA A 277 26.59 24.71 5.94
C ALA A 277 25.79 25.01 7.22
N ASP A 278 26.39 24.63 8.31
CA ASP A 278 26.04 24.96 9.69
C ASP A 278 25.73 26.46 9.85
N PHE A 279 24.47 26.81 9.99
CA PHE A 279 24.06 28.15 10.46
C PHE A 279 23.95 28.13 11.99
N SER A 280 25.11 27.99 12.66
CA SER A 280 25.26 28.31 14.06
C SER A 280 26.01 29.65 14.16
N SER A 281 25.34 30.76 13.96
CA SER A 281 25.73 32.08 14.52
C SER A 281 24.77 33.16 13.96
N HIS A 282 23.74 33.45 14.73
CA HIS A 282 23.31 34.79 15.18
C HIS A 282 22.06 34.66 16.01
#